data_e4f0e17382b9dcdbd68aa3e3a02b28b1
#
_entry.id   e4f0e17382b9dcdbd68aa3e3a02b28b1
#
_cell.length_a   1.000
_cell.length_b   1.000
_cell.length_c   1.000
_cell.angle_alpha   90.00
_cell.angle_beta   90.00
_cell.angle_gamma   90.00
#
_symmetry.space_group_name_H-M   'P 1'
#
loop_
_entity.id
_entity.type
_entity.pdbx_description
1 polymer ?
#
loop_
_entity_poly.entity_id
_entity_poly.type
_entity_poly.pdbx_seq_one_letter_code
_entity_poly.pdbx_strand_id
1 'polypeptide(L)'
;MSALTALKLSAAKKPTHLSAVVIRRNKLSAKLWEQIQLAKSQIEGTAFTVKKFRSITDKETGLRKSVEVPKRIREWWFRNEAGKVCVSIRYGTQVIELAKGKHSIEVENAQALIKALETVKQAVEAGELDTQIENAGNHLRSGFRKAN
;
A
#
# COMPACT_ATOMS: atom_id res chain seq x y z
N MET A 1 35.71 -31.23 -16.71
CA MET A 1 35.25 -29.96 -16.09
C MET A 1 33.75 -29.98 -15.95
N SER A 2 33.27 -29.50 -14.82
CA SER A 2 31.85 -29.32 -14.58
C SER A 2 31.37 -28.02 -15.25
N ALA A 3 30.18 -28.07 -15.87
CA ALA A 3 29.56 -26.86 -16.44
C ALA A 3 29.25 -25.79 -15.37
N LEU A 4 29.13 -26.21 -14.11
CA LEU A 4 28.87 -25.33 -12.99
C LEU A 4 29.99 -24.35 -12.69
N THR A 5 31.21 -24.63 -13.14
CA THR A 5 32.36 -23.74 -12.90
C THR A 5 32.21 -22.38 -13.59
N ALA A 6 31.36 -22.28 -14.63
CA ALA A 6 31.07 -21.03 -15.31
C ALA A 6 30.07 -20.16 -14.56
N LEU A 7 29.44 -20.70 -13.52
CA LEU A 7 28.40 -20.00 -12.75
C LEU A 7 28.96 -19.56 -11.40
N LYS A 8 28.49 -18.38 -10.95
CA LYS A 8 28.78 -17.91 -9.60
C LYS A 8 27.76 -18.54 -8.65
N LEU A 9 28.18 -19.58 -7.94
CA LEU A 9 27.29 -20.28 -7.01
C LEU A 9 27.20 -19.52 -5.70
N SER A 10 26.02 -19.57 -5.09
CA SER A 10 25.72 -18.88 -3.84
C SER A 10 25.15 -19.86 -2.82
N ALA A 11 25.44 -19.62 -1.55
CA ALA A 11 24.84 -20.38 -0.45
C ALA A 11 23.43 -19.88 -0.10
N ALA A 12 22.97 -18.82 -0.75
CA ALA A 12 21.67 -18.22 -0.45
C ALA A 12 20.52 -19.18 -0.76
N LYS A 13 19.57 -19.25 0.14
CA LYS A 13 18.31 -20.00 -0.04
C LYS A 13 17.17 -19.01 -0.07
N LYS A 14 16.14 -19.31 -0.85
CA LYS A 14 14.94 -18.44 -0.88
C LYS A 14 14.34 -18.40 0.53
N PRO A 15 14.14 -17.20 1.11
CA PRO A 15 13.50 -17.11 2.42
C PRO A 15 12.07 -17.68 2.38
N THR A 16 11.73 -18.51 3.35
CA THR A 16 10.37 -19.04 3.48
C THR A 16 9.46 -18.02 4.14
N HIS A 17 10.02 -17.15 4.98
CA HIS A 17 9.30 -16.10 5.66
C HIS A 17 10.09 -14.81 5.61
N LEU A 18 9.41 -13.72 5.27
CA LEU A 18 9.96 -12.38 5.38
C LEU A 18 9.78 -11.88 6.82
N SER A 19 10.65 -10.98 7.27
CA SER A 19 10.46 -10.35 8.57
C SER A 19 9.18 -9.52 8.58
N ALA A 20 8.58 -9.34 9.76
CA ALA A 20 7.36 -8.55 9.90
C ALA A 20 7.55 -7.11 9.39
N VAL A 21 8.74 -6.53 9.60
CA VAL A 21 9.06 -5.19 9.13
C VAL A 21 9.02 -5.10 7.61
N VAL A 22 9.63 -6.07 6.93
CA VAL A 22 9.67 -6.10 5.46
C VAL A 22 8.26 -6.31 4.89
N ILE A 23 7.46 -7.18 5.50
CA ILE A 23 6.07 -7.42 5.08
C ILE A 23 5.26 -6.12 5.17
N ARG A 24 5.40 -5.38 6.27
CA ARG A 24 4.71 -4.11 6.46
C ARG A 24 5.14 -3.07 5.43
N ARG A 25 6.44 -2.95 5.17
CA ARG A 25 6.96 -2.03 4.15
C ARG A 25 6.40 -2.35 2.78
N ASN A 26 6.43 -3.61 2.40
CA ASN A 26 5.94 -4.06 1.09
C ASN A 26 4.44 -3.81 0.94
N LYS A 27 3.68 -4.06 1.98
CA LYS A 27 2.23 -3.83 2.00
C LYS A 27 1.89 -2.36 1.77
N LEU A 28 2.56 -1.48 2.51
CA LEU A 28 2.33 -0.03 2.38
C LEU A 28 2.86 0.51 1.05
N SER A 29 4.03 0.06 0.61
CA SER A 29 4.61 0.44 -0.67
C SER A 29 3.67 0.10 -1.84
N ALA A 30 3.06 -1.09 -1.81
CA ALA A 30 2.10 -1.51 -2.83
C ALA A 30 0.86 -0.60 -2.84
N LYS A 31 0.36 -0.22 -1.67
CA LYS A 31 -0.78 0.71 -1.55
C LYS A 31 -0.42 2.11 -2.05
N LEU A 32 0.77 2.58 -1.75
CA LEU A 32 1.26 3.86 -2.25
C LEU A 32 1.37 3.85 -3.77
N TRP A 33 1.84 2.75 -4.35
CA TRP A 33 1.88 2.59 -5.80
C TRP A 33 0.48 2.73 -6.41
N GLU A 34 -0.54 2.08 -5.81
CA GLU A 34 -1.92 2.21 -6.25
C GLU A 34 -2.39 3.66 -6.22
N GLN A 35 -2.09 4.39 -5.15
CA GLN A 35 -2.45 5.80 -5.01
C GLN A 35 -1.76 6.68 -6.06
N ILE A 36 -0.50 6.40 -6.36
CA ILE A 36 0.26 7.12 -7.38
C ILE A 36 -0.39 6.90 -8.76
N GLN A 37 -0.73 5.66 -9.10
CA GLN A 37 -1.36 5.33 -10.37
C GLN A 37 -2.75 5.97 -10.49
N LEU A 38 -3.51 5.97 -9.40
CA LEU A 38 -4.82 6.62 -9.37
C LEU A 38 -4.72 8.13 -9.60
N ALA A 39 -3.75 8.78 -8.95
CA ALA A 39 -3.52 10.22 -9.14
C ALA A 39 -3.10 10.54 -10.58
N LYS A 40 -2.21 9.73 -11.15
CA LYS A 40 -1.78 9.89 -12.55
C LYS A 40 -2.95 9.72 -13.51
N SER A 41 -3.81 8.73 -13.27
CA SER A 41 -4.97 8.48 -14.12
C SER A 41 -5.95 9.64 -14.12
N GLN A 42 -6.13 10.30 -12.98
CA GLN A 42 -7.01 11.47 -12.87
C GLN A 42 -6.47 12.66 -13.66
N ILE A 43 -5.15 12.86 -13.67
CA ILE A 43 -4.53 13.92 -14.47
C ILE A 43 -4.69 13.64 -15.95
N GLU A 44 -4.50 12.40 -16.38
CA GLU A 44 -4.57 11.98 -17.77
C GLU A 44 -6.01 11.82 -18.26
N GLY A 45 -6.99 11.79 -17.35
CA GLY A 45 -8.38 11.55 -17.69
C GLY A 45 -8.69 10.09 -18.03
N THR A 46 -7.79 9.17 -17.64
CA THR A 46 -7.96 7.73 -17.85
C THR A 46 -8.53 7.06 -16.61
N ALA A 47 -9.06 5.85 -16.76
CA ALA A 47 -9.51 5.06 -15.61
C ALA A 47 -8.40 4.13 -15.17
N PHE A 48 -8.13 4.11 -13.86
CA PHE A 48 -7.22 3.16 -13.26
C PHE A 48 -8.01 2.20 -12.38
N THR A 49 -7.93 0.93 -12.69
CA THR A 49 -8.58 -0.12 -11.88
C THR A 49 -7.59 -1.24 -11.63
N VAL A 50 -7.61 -1.75 -10.39
CA VAL A 50 -6.88 -2.96 -10.03
C VAL A 50 -7.90 -4.08 -9.98
N LYS A 51 -7.60 -5.19 -10.61
CA LYS A 51 -8.48 -6.36 -10.60
C LYS A 51 -8.07 -7.29 -9.47
N LYS A 52 -9.05 -7.88 -8.81
CA LYS A 52 -8.83 -8.89 -7.79
C LYS A 52 -9.72 -10.10 -8.10
N PHE A 53 -9.31 -11.25 -7.63
CA PHE A 53 -10.11 -12.46 -7.78
C PHE A 53 -11.05 -12.60 -6.59
N ARG A 54 -12.31 -12.87 -6.88
CA ARG A 54 -13.34 -13.13 -5.88
C ARG A 54 -13.90 -14.51 -6.10
N SER A 55 -14.01 -15.29 -5.04
CA SER A 55 -14.66 -16.61 -5.10
C SER A 55 -16.17 -16.43 -5.06
N ILE A 56 -16.85 -16.96 -6.07
CA ILE A 56 -18.31 -16.96 -6.17
C ILE A 56 -18.78 -18.40 -6.22
N THR A 57 -19.83 -18.73 -5.45
CA THR A 57 -20.46 -20.03 -5.50
C THR A 57 -21.59 -20.00 -6.54
N ASP A 58 -21.52 -20.89 -7.52
CA ASP A 58 -22.59 -21.06 -8.51
C ASP A 58 -23.78 -21.71 -7.81
N LYS A 59 -24.91 -21.04 -7.84
CA LYS A 59 -26.14 -21.52 -7.19
C LYS A 59 -26.74 -22.78 -7.86
N GLU A 60 -26.45 -22.97 -9.13
CA GLU A 60 -26.98 -24.14 -9.87
C GLU A 60 -26.14 -25.40 -9.63
N THR A 61 -24.83 -25.27 -9.63
CA THR A 61 -23.92 -26.41 -9.52
C THR A 61 -23.29 -26.57 -8.15
N GLY A 62 -23.38 -25.55 -7.30
CA GLY A 62 -22.70 -25.53 -5.99
C GLY A 62 -21.18 -25.40 -6.06
N LEU A 63 -20.63 -25.26 -7.25
CA LEU A 63 -19.17 -25.14 -7.43
C LEU A 63 -18.72 -23.71 -7.20
N ARG A 64 -17.51 -23.58 -6.62
CA ARG A 64 -16.87 -22.29 -6.45
C ARG A 64 -16.07 -21.95 -7.69
N LYS A 65 -16.29 -20.75 -8.20
CA LYS A 65 -15.51 -20.19 -9.30
C LYS A 65 -14.76 -18.95 -8.83
N SER A 66 -13.55 -18.79 -9.32
CA SER A 66 -12.79 -17.56 -9.12
C SER A 66 -13.10 -16.60 -10.27
N VAL A 67 -13.63 -15.43 -9.94
CA VAL A 67 -14.02 -14.42 -10.92
C VAL A 67 -13.17 -13.17 -10.71
N GLU A 68 -12.67 -12.60 -11.80
CA GLU A 68 -11.93 -11.36 -11.77
C GLU A 68 -12.91 -10.19 -11.66
N VAL A 69 -12.77 -9.38 -10.59
CA VAL A 69 -13.62 -8.21 -10.36
C VAL A 69 -12.74 -6.98 -10.15
N PRO A 70 -13.21 -5.78 -10.54
CA PRO A 70 -12.45 -4.57 -10.27
C PRO A 70 -12.41 -4.28 -8.77
N LYS A 71 -11.22 -3.91 -8.28
CA LYS A 71 -11.02 -3.50 -6.91
C LYS A 71 -11.24 -1.99 -6.82
N ARG A 72 -12.13 -1.57 -5.93
CA ARG A 72 -12.35 -0.16 -5.68
C ARG A 72 -11.19 0.39 -4.85
N ILE A 73 -10.52 1.42 -5.37
CA ILE A 73 -9.44 2.12 -4.68
C ILE A 73 -9.98 3.46 -4.21
N ARG A 74 -9.89 3.71 -2.90
CA ARG A 74 -10.30 4.98 -2.32
C ARG A 74 -9.14 5.95 -2.34
N GLU A 75 -9.42 7.20 -2.68
CA GLU A 75 -8.43 8.27 -2.67
C GLU A 75 -8.01 8.58 -1.23
N TRP A 76 -6.71 8.73 -1.02
CA TRP A 76 -6.18 9.13 0.28
C TRP A 76 -6.09 10.64 0.42
N TRP A 77 -6.29 11.39 -0.64
CA TRP A 77 -6.25 12.85 -0.61
C TRP A 77 -7.65 13.42 -0.47
N PHE A 78 -7.70 14.61 0.12
CA PHE A 78 -8.94 15.31 0.39
C PHE A 78 -8.66 16.81 0.43
N ARG A 79 -9.71 17.62 0.40
CA ARG A 79 -9.58 19.06 0.58
C ARG A 79 -9.85 19.40 2.05
N ASN A 80 -8.95 20.21 2.64
CA ASN A 80 -9.14 20.67 4.02
C ASN A 80 -10.09 21.87 4.05
N GLU A 81 -10.33 22.43 5.25
CA GLU A 81 -11.21 23.57 5.46
C GLU A 81 -10.77 24.80 4.69
N ALA A 82 -9.48 24.98 4.46
CA ALA A 82 -8.93 26.09 3.68
C ALA A 82 -9.02 25.87 2.16
N GLY A 83 -9.57 24.74 1.71
CA GLY A 83 -9.67 24.38 0.30
C GLY A 83 -8.41 23.82 -0.31
N LYS A 84 -7.38 23.56 0.49
CA LYS A 84 -6.11 22.98 0.02
C LYS A 84 -6.18 21.47 0.03
N VAL A 85 -5.47 20.85 -0.92
CA VAL A 85 -5.41 19.38 -1.01
C VAL A 85 -4.39 18.84 -0.01
N CYS A 86 -4.84 17.87 0.78
CA CYS A 86 -4.00 17.15 1.73
C CYS A 86 -4.10 15.67 1.46
N VAL A 87 -3.02 14.93 1.68
CA VAL A 87 -3.00 13.48 1.54
C VAL A 87 -2.63 12.84 2.87
N SER A 88 -3.43 11.85 3.30
CA SER A 88 -3.17 11.06 4.49
C SER A 88 -2.59 9.72 4.07
N ILE A 89 -1.52 9.29 4.73
CA ILE A 89 -0.92 7.98 4.47
C ILE A 89 -1.56 6.99 5.43
N ARG A 90 -2.12 5.92 4.89
CA ARG A 90 -2.85 4.93 5.68
C ARG A 90 -2.17 3.56 5.69
N TYR A 91 -2.20 2.93 6.85
CA TYR A 91 -1.84 1.52 7.00
C TYR A 91 -3.11 0.78 7.44
N GLY A 92 -3.69 0.02 6.53
CA GLY A 92 -5.04 -0.52 6.75
C GLY A 92 -6.06 0.60 6.85
N THR A 93 -6.81 0.64 7.94
CA THR A 93 -7.80 1.69 8.21
C THR A 93 -7.24 2.85 9.03
N GLN A 94 -6.00 2.72 9.50
CA GLN A 94 -5.38 3.73 10.35
C GLN A 94 -4.58 4.75 9.55
N VAL A 95 -4.75 6.02 9.90
CA VAL A 95 -3.92 7.11 9.38
C VAL A 95 -2.58 7.08 10.13
N ILE A 96 -1.48 7.09 9.38
CA ILE A 96 -0.14 7.11 9.97
C ILE A 96 0.19 8.53 10.41
N GLU A 97 0.65 8.68 11.64
CA GLU A 97 1.19 9.93 12.13
C GLU A 97 2.63 10.06 11.63
N LEU A 98 2.82 10.94 10.65
CA LEU A 98 4.13 11.12 9.98
C LEU A 98 5.15 11.82 10.87
N ALA A 99 4.69 12.77 11.67
CA ALA A 99 5.45 13.45 12.70
C ALA A 99 4.46 13.81 13.81
N LYS A 100 4.94 14.17 14.98
CA LYS A 100 4.10 14.48 16.13
C LYS A 100 3.03 15.53 15.78
N GLY A 101 1.78 15.15 15.84
CA GLY A 101 0.65 16.01 15.49
C GLY A 101 0.44 16.21 13.99
N LYS A 102 1.20 15.51 13.14
CA LYS A 102 1.12 15.66 11.69
C LYS A 102 0.58 14.38 11.05
N HIS A 103 -0.65 14.42 10.59
CA HIS A 103 -1.38 13.27 10.05
C HIS A 103 -1.58 13.33 8.54
N SER A 104 -1.18 14.44 7.89
CA SER A 104 -1.36 14.60 6.45
C SER A 104 -0.26 15.47 5.86
N ILE A 105 -0.15 15.43 4.53
CA ILE A 105 0.79 16.25 3.76
C ILE A 105 -0.03 17.19 2.90
N GLU A 106 0.22 18.49 3.01
CA GLU A 106 -0.41 19.50 2.19
C GLU A 106 0.31 19.61 0.85
N VAL A 107 -0.44 19.61 -0.25
CA VAL A 107 0.09 19.70 -1.60
C VAL A 107 -0.62 20.80 -2.37
N GLU A 108 0.10 21.45 -3.28
CA GLU A 108 -0.44 22.61 -4.03
C GLU A 108 -1.27 22.20 -5.24
N ASN A 109 -0.91 21.11 -5.89
CA ASN A 109 -1.58 20.66 -7.11
C ASN A 109 -1.45 19.13 -7.25
N ALA A 110 -2.03 18.58 -8.33
CA ALA A 110 -2.02 17.14 -8.57
C ALA A 110 -0.61 16.59 -8.81
N GLN A 111 0.26 17.36 -9.45
CA GLN A 111 1.64 16.95 -9.70
C GLN A 111 2.43 16.90 -8.41
N ALA A 112 2.24 17.88 -7.51
CA ALA A 112 2.83 17.88 -6.17
C ALA A 112 2.32 16.71 -5.34
N LEU A 113 1.06 16.31 -5.51
CA LEU A 113 0.48 15.14 -4.86
C LEU A 113 1.24 13.87 -5.28
N ILE A 114 1.45 13.67 -6.58
CA ILE A 114 2.18 12.51 -7.09
C ILE A 114 3.60 12.49 -6.53
N LYS A 115 4.29 13.62 -6.55
CA LYS A 115 5.65 13.74 -6.04
C LYS A 115 5.72 13.42 -4.54
N ALA A 116 4.75 13.90 -3.77
CA ALA A 116 4.67 13.61 -2.34
C ALA A 116 4.46 12.12 -2.09
N LEU A 117 3.57 11.48 -2.84
CA LEU A 117 3.33 10.03 -2.72
C LEU A 117 4.58 9.22 -3.09
N GLU A 118 5.30 9.62 -4.14
CA GLU A 118 6.55 8.95 -4.53
C GLU A 118 7.63 9.10 -3.46
N THR A 119 7.73 10.28 -2.86
CA THR A 119 8.68 10.55 -1.77
C THR A 119 8.37 9.69 -0.56
N VAL A 120 7.11 9.59 -0.17
CA VAL A 120 6.68 8.73 0.95
C VAL A 120 6.96 7.26 0.65
N LYS A 121 6.70 6.83 -0.58
CA LYS A 121 6.99 5.45 -0.99
C LYS A 121 8.48 5.13 -0.85
N GLN A 122 9.35 6.03 -1.28
CA GLN A 122 10.80 5.88 -1.11
C GLN A 122 11.19 5.82 0.37
N ALA A 123 10.59 6.67 1.20
CA ALA A 123 10.84 6.69 2.64
C ALA A 123 10.42 5.37 3.29
N VAL A 124 9.28 4.81 2.91
CA VAL A 124 8.80 3.52 3.41
C VAL A 124 9.78 2.41 3.04
N GLU A 125 10.22 2.38 1.79
CA GLU A 125 11.16 1.36 1.30
C GLU A 125 12.53 1.46 1.98
N ALA A 126 12.95 2.68 2.32
CA ALA A 126 14.19 2.94 3.05
C ALA A 126 14.09 2.66 4.57
N GLY A 127 12.88 2.41 5.07
CA GLY A 127 12.65 2.12 6.48
C GLY A 127 12.45 3.33 7.38
N GLU A 128 12.32 4.52 6.82
CA GLU A 128 12.17 5.76 7.60
C GLU A 128 10.86 5.84 8.38
N LEU A 129 9.83 5.10 7.96
CA LEU A 129 8.50 5.09 8.58
C LEU A 129 8.20 3.81 9.37
N ASP A 130 9.19 2.96 9.63
CA ASP A 130 8.98 1.68 10.29
C ASP A 130 8.28 1.81 11.65
N THR A 131 8.71 2.76 12.48
CA THR A 131 8.11 3.00 13.80
C THR A 131 6.66 3.45 13.66
N GLN A 132 6.38 4.36 12.75
CA GLN A 132 5.03 4.87 12.50
C GLN A 132 4.09 3.76 12.00
N ILE A 133 4.59 2.90 11.11
CA ILE A 133 3.84 1.76 10.59
C ILE A 133 3.54 0.77 11.71
N GLU A 134 4.53 0.47 12.54
CA GLU A 134 4.37 -0.43 13.68
C GLU A 134 3.32 0.11 14.66
N ASN A 135 3.38 1.40 14.98
CA ASN A 135 2.41 2.06 15.85
C ASN A 135 0.99 1.96 15.29
N ALA A 136 0.81 2.19 13.99
CA ALA A 136 -0.47 2.04 13.33
C ALA A 136 -0.99 0.61 13.39
N GLY A 137 -0.12 -0.36 13.15
CA GLY A 137 -0.46 -1.79 13.23
C GLY A 137 -0.86 -2.20 14.65
N ASN A 138 -0.15 -1.71 15.66
CA ASN A 138 -0.47 -1.97 17.07
C ASN A 138 -1.82 -1.38 17.45
N HIS A 139 -2.12 -0.19 16.96
CA HIS A 139 -3.40 0.46 17.21
C HIS A 139 -4.57 -0.33 16.60
N LEU A 140 -4.40 -0.85 15.40
CA LEU A 140 -5.39 -1.71 14.74
C LEU A 140 -5.65 -2.98 15.55
N ARG A 141 -4.59 -3.66 15.99
CA ARG A 141 -4.71 -4.88 16.79
C ARG A 141 -5.38 -4.62 18.14
N SER A 142 -5.06 -3.50 18.77
CA SER A 142 -5.70 -3.09 20.02
C SER A 142 -7.21 -2.87 19.84
N GLY A 143 -7.63 -2.28 18.72
CA GLY A 143 -9.03 -2.10 18.37
C GLY A 143 -9.77 -3.41 18.21
N PHE A 144 -9.17 -4.40 17.54
CA PHE A 144 -9.77 -5.72 17.38
C PHE A 144 -9.93 -6.47 18.71
N ARG A 145 -8.96 -6.35 19.62
CA ARG A 145 -9.05 -6.97 20.95
C ARG A 145 -10.18 -6.38 21.78
N LYS A 146 -10.44 -5.09 21.68
CA LYS A 146 -11.51 -4.41 22.41
C LYS A 146 -12.91 -4.76 21.89
N ALA A 147 -13.02 -5.19 20.64
CA ALA A 147 -14.29 -5.55 20.03
C ALA A 147 -14.81 -6.91 20.48
N ASN A 148 -14.02 -7.68 21.18
CA ASN A 148 -14.40 -8.96 21.78
C ASN A 148 -14.75 -8.74 23.27
#